data_f7856126afe4532597298a1e3702fdcc
#
_entry.id   f7856126afe4532597298a1e3702fdcc
#
_cell.length_a   1.000
_cell.length_b   1.000
_cell.length_c   1.000
_cell.angle_alpha   90.00
_cell.angle_beta   90.00
_cell.angle_gamma   90.00
#
_symmetry.space_group_name_H-M   'P 1'
#
loop_
_entity.id
_entity.type
_entity.pdbx_description
1 polymer ?
#
loop_
_entity_poly.entity_id
_entity_poly.type
_entity_poly.pdbx_seq_one_letter_code
_entity_poly.pdbx_strand_id
1 'polypeptide(L)'
;MNPMIQKIIHLRKEGHLDEAIQLALQLVIQSPTDPVAHYQCAWCHDAAGLEREAVPFYEKAIELGLSVEDDLQGALLGLGSTYRTLGQYEQAAATLAMGMQQFPSDRSFPIFLSMAYYNLGKHHEAMNLLLKNLAETSSDPTILAYQKAILFYADDLNKTW
;
A
#
# COMPACT_ATOMS: atom_id res chain seq x y z
N MET A 1 19.49 6.32 13.18
CA MET A 1 18.13 5.78 13.44
C MET A 1 17.94 5.61 14.93
N ASN A 2 16.79 6.00 15.45
CA ASN A 2 16.45 5.88 16.88
C ASN A 2 16.51 4.39 17.32
N PRO A 3 17.25 4.06 18.41
CA PRO A 3 17.38 2.66 18.88
C PRO A 3 16.02 1.99 19.20
N MET A 4 15.04 2.77 19.65
CA MET A 4 13.70 2.27 19.92
C MET A 4 13.00 1.85 18.63
N ILE A 5 13.14 2.61 17.55
CA ILE A 5 12.63 2.25 16.22
C ILE A 5 13.26 0.94 15.73
N GLN A 6 14.57 0.79 15.86
CA GLN A 6 15.26 -0.46 15.48
C GLN A 6 14.70 -1.67 16.26
N LYS A 7 14.45 -1.50 17.57
CA LYS A 7 13.88 -2.55 18.39
C LYS A 7 12.43 -2.90 17.98
N ILE A 8 11.61 -1.88 17.67
CA ILE A 8 10.25 -2.09 17.16
C ILE A 8 10.27 -2.90 15.86
N ILE A 9 11.13 -2.51 14.92
CA ILE A 9 11.27 -3.21 13.63
C ILE A 9 11.71 -4.66 13.85
N HIS A 10 12.65 -4.89 14.75
CA HIS A 10 13.13 -6.24 15.07
C HIS A 10 12.01 -7.09 15.67
N LEU A 11 11.32 -6.61 16.70
CA LEU A 11 10.21 -7.31 17.33
C LEU A 11 9.11 -7.68 16.33
N ARG A 12 8.76 -6.74 15.44
CA ARG A 12 7.76 -7.01 14.38
C ARG A 12 8.23 -8.11 13.42
N LYS A 13 9.49 -8.08 12.98
CA LYS A 13 10.06 -9.10 12.09
C LYS A 13 10.12 -10.48 12.71
N GLU A 14 10.35 -10.56 14.02
CA GLU A 14 10.37 -11.82 14.78
C GLU A 14 8.95 -12.30 15.17
N GLY A 15 7.91 -11.53 14.86
CA GLY A 15 6.53 -11.90 15.17
C GLY A 15 6.08 -11.57 16.59
N HIS A 16 6.90 -10.85 17.38
CA HIS A 16 6.56 -10.37 18.73
C HIS A 16 5.68 -9.11 18.66
N LEU A 17 4.48 -9.26 18.05
CA LEU A 17 3.65 -8.12 17.65
C LEU A 17 3.10 -7.33 18.85
N ASP A 18 2.71 -8.01 19.93
CA ASP A 18 2.19 -7.34 21.13
C ASP A 18 3.26 -6.43 21.78
N GLU A 19 4.48 -6.95 21.89
CA GLU A 19 5.62 -6.17 22.41
C GLU A 19 5.99 -5.01 21.48
N ALA A 20 5.95 -5.25 20.16
CA ALA A 20 6.20 -4.22 19.16
C ALA A 20 5.17 -3.08 19.24
N ILE A 21 3.88 -3.41 19.38
CA ILE A 21 2.79 -2.44 19.53
C ILE A 21 2.98 -1.63 20.82
N GLN A 22 3.22 -2.27 21.96
CA GLN A 22 3.42 -1.57 23.22
C GLN A 22 4.60 -0.57 23.13
N LEU A 23 5.72 -0.99 22.55
CA LEU A 23 6.89 -0.14 22.39
C LEU A 23 6.65 1.00 21.41
N ALA A 24 5.91 0.74 20.32
CA ALA A 24 5.55 1.76 19.33
C ALA A 24 4.59 2.82 19.92
N LEU A 25 3.61 2.40 20.71
CA LEU A 25 2.72 3.33 21.44
C LEU A 25 3.50 4.21 22.43
N GLN A 26 4.46 3.63 23.16
CA GLN A 26 5.34 4.41 24.05
C GLN A 26 6.15 5.46 23.25
N LEU A 27 6.66 5.08 22.09
CA LEU A 27 7.41 5.99 21.23
C LEU A 27 6.53 7.15 20.74
N VAL A 28 5.29 6.88 20.32
CA VAL A 28 4.33 7.92 19.90
C VAL A 28 4.02 8.88 21.06
N ILE A 29 3.87 8.38 22.28
CA ILE A 29 3.66 9.23 23.48
C ILE A 29 4.88 10.12 23.75
N GLN A 30 6.08 9.61 23.60
CA GLN A 30 7.32 10.36 23.82
C GLN A 30 7.62 11.36 22.72
N SER A 31 7.19 11.06 21.49
CA SER A 31 7.49 11.84 20.27
C SER A 31 6.23 12.01 19.40
N PRO A 32 5.21 12.74 19.88
CA PRO A 32 3.90 12.80 19.24
C PRO A 32 3.88 13.49 17.87
N THR A 33 4.95 14.21 17.53
CA THR A 33 5.12 14.89 16.23
C THR A 33 6.13 14.19 15.31
N ASP A 34 6.63 13.02 15.69
CA ASP A 34 7.54 12.23 14.87
C ASP A 34 6.74 11.36 13.89
N PRO A 35 6.77 11.63 12.57
CA PRO A 35 6.04 10.84 11.58
C PRO A 35 6.50 9.39 11.54
N VAL A 36 7.78 9.11 11.80
CA VAL A 36 8.32 7.74 11.80
C VAL A 36 7.77 6.93 12.98
N ALA A 37 7.60 7.55 14.14
CA ALA A 37 6.98 6.91 15.30
C ALA A 37 5.55 6.45 14.99
N HIS A 38 4.75 7.31 14.39
CA HIS A 38 3.39 7.00 13.95
C HIS A 38 3.38 5.90 12.89
N TYR A 39 4.24 5.98 11.88
CA TYR A 39 4.33 4.97 10.84
C TYR A 39 4.68 3.58 11.40
N GLN A 40 5.68 3.48 12.28
CA GLN A 40 6.03 2.20 12.90
C GLN A 40 4.89 1.64 13.77
N CYS A 41 4.15 2.52 14.46
CA CYS A 41 2.98 2.14 15.24
C CYS A 41 1.86 1.60 14.33
N ALA A 42 1.56 2.28 13.22
CA ALA A 42 0.61 1.83 12.22
C ALA A 42 0.96 0.43 11.69
N TRP A 43 2.20 0.25 11.27
CA TRP A 43 2.66 -1.02 10.72
C TRP A 43 2.62 -2.18 11.72
N CYS A 44 2.90 -1.92 13.01
CA CYS A 44 2.77 -2.95 14.03
C CYS A 44 1.31 -3.40 14.23
N HIS A 45 0.35 -2.46 14.22
CA HIS A 45 -1.07 -2.78 14.32
C HIS A 45 -1.56 -3.54 13.08
N ASP A 46 -1.17 -3.09 11.90
CA ASP A 46 -1.53 -3.71 10.63
C ASP A 46 -1.01 -5.16 10.55
N ALA A 47 0.27 -5.37 10.91
CA ALA A 47 0.86 -6.71 10.97
C ALA A 47 0.16 -7.64 11.98
N ALA A 48 -0.48 -7.08 13.00
CA ALA A 48 -1.25 -7.83 13.99
C ALA A 48 -2.72 -8.07 13.59
N GLY A 49 -3.15 -7.60 12.41
CA GLY A 49 -4.54 -7.69 11.98
C GLY A 49 -5.47 -6.71 12.69
N LEU A 50 -4.91 -5.63 13.23
CA LEU A 50 -5.64 -4.55 13.92
C LEU A 50 -5.78 -3.35 12.98
N GLU A 51 -6.47 -3.56 11.85
CA GLU A 51 -6.56 -2.61 10.75
C GLU A 51 -7.22 -1.28 11.16
N ARG A 52 -8.27 -1.34 11.99
CA ARG A 52 -8.97 -0.14 12.46
C ARG A 52 -8.07 0.74 13.31
N GLU A 53 -7.25 0.13 14.14
CA GLU A 53 -6.29 0.78 15.02
C GLU A 53 -5.09 1.34 14.22
N ALA A 54 -4.73 0.68 13.12
CA ALA A 54 -3.62 1.10 12.27
C ALA A 54 -3.90 2.39 11.50
N VAL A 55 -5.13 2.58 11.00
CA VAL A 55 -5.51 3.71 10.14
C VAL A 55 -5.11 5.07 10.70
N PRO A 56 -5.51 5.47 11.94
CA PRO A 56 -5.18 6.80 12.45
C PRO A 56 -3.68 7.05 12.58
N PHE A 57 -2.88 6.02 12.79
CA PHE A 57 -1.42 6.16 12.85
C PHE A 57 -0.80 6.34 11.46
N TYR A 58 -1.29 5.63 10.44
CA TYR A 58 -0.89 5.87 9.06
C TYR A 58 -1.24 7.28 8.60
N GLU A 59 -2.49 7.70 8.82
CA GLU A 59 -2.96 9.05 8.48
C GLU A 59 -2.08 10.11 9.16
N LYS A 60 -1.80 9.94 10.45
CA LYS A 60 -1.00 10.90 11.21
C LYS A 60 0.45 10.95 10.74
N ALA A 61 1.05 9.82 10.40
CA ALA A 61 2.40 9.79 9.85
C ALA A 61 2.50 10.59 8.54
N ILE A 62 1.53 10.42 7.65
CA ILE A 62 1.48 11.13 6.37
C ILE A 62 1.19 12.62 6.58
N GLU A 63 0.25 12.97 7.47
CA GLU A 63 -0.07 14.37 7.84
C GLU A 63 1.14 15.10 8.41
N LEU A 64 1.93 14.43 9.24
CA LEU A 64 3.16 14.98 9.83
C LEU A 64 4.31 15.10 8.83
N GLY A 65 4.14 14.64 7.59
CA GLY A 65 5.12 14.77 6.53
C GLY A 65 6.17 13.66 6.54
N LEU A 66 5.74 12.41 6.71
CA LEU A 66 6.63 11.27 6.52
C LEU A 66 7.35 11.38 5.17
N SER A 67 8.68 11.33 5.20
CA SER A 67 9.49 11.54 4.00
C SER A 67 9.59 10.26 3.13
N VAL A 68 10.11 10.41 1.91
CA VAL A 68 10.39 9.28 1.03
C VAL A 68 11.47 8.38 1.64
N GLU A 69 12.47 8.96 2.27
CA GLU A 69 13.56 8.25 2.95
C GLU A 69 13.06 7.49 4.19
N ASP A 70 11.96 7.96 4.79
CA ASP A 70 11.32 7.34 5.97
C ASP A 70 10.18 6.38 5.59
N ASP A 71 10.12 5.97 4.33
CA ASP A 71 9.18 4.99 3.80
C ASP A 71 7.73 5.50 3.61
N LEU A 72 7.57 6.72 3.09
CA LEU A 72 6.26 7.23 2.65
C LEU A 72 5.58 6.27 1.66
N GLN A 73 6.35 5.63 0.80
CA GLN A 73 5.87 4.62 -0.15
C GLN A 73 5.18 3.46 0.56
N GLY A 74 5.83 2.87 1.57
CA GLY A 74 5.25 1.81 2.39
C GLY A 74 4.03 2.27 3.19
N ALA A 75 4.03 3.50 3.69
CA ALA A 75 2.89 4.06 4.42
C ALA A 75 1.65 4.24 3.54
N LEU A 76 1.81 4.74 2.32
CA LEU A 76 0.71 4.90 1.36
C LEU A 76 0.15 3.55 0.91
N LEU A 77 1.02 2.57 0.64
CA LEU A 77 0.58 1.23 0.28
C LEU A 77 -0.15 0.54 1.44
N GLY A 78 0.40 0.62 2.64
CA GLY A 78 -0.19 0.09 3.86
C GLY A 78 -1.56 0.70 4.13
N LEU A 79 -1.66 2.03 4.16
CA LEU A 79 -2.93 2.72 4.38
C LEU A 79 -3.99 2.37 3.32
N GLY A 80 -3.61 2.37 2.04
CA GLY A 80 -4.52 2.02 0.96
C GLY A 80 -5.04 0.59 1.06
N SER A 81 -4.16 -0.36 1.37
CA SER A 81 -4.53 -1.76 1.60
C SER A 81 -5.43 -1.92 2.83
N THR A 82 -5.11 -1.23 3.92
CA THR A 82 -5.87 -1.25 5.18
C THR A 82 -7.28 -0.68 4.99
N TYR A 83 -7.42 0.44 4.31
CA TYR A 83 -8.74 0.99 3.94
C TYR A 83 -9.56 -0.03 3.14
N ARG A 84 -8.95 -0.69 2.18
CA ARG A 84 -9.66 -1.71 1.38
C ARG A 84 -10.13 -2.87 2.24
N THR A 85 -9.31 -3.39 3.13
CA THR A 85 -9.67 -4.47 4.07
C THR A 85 -10.85 -4.08 4.96
N LEU A 86 -10.96 -2.80 5.32
CA LEU A 86 -12.07 -2.26 6.11
C LEU A 86 -13.33 -1.93 5.28
N GLY A 87 -13.31 -2.16 3.98
CA GLY A 87 -14.43 -1.82 3.09
C GLY A 87 -14.53 -0.34 2.71
N GLN A 88 -13.51 0.45 3.03
CA GLN A 88 -13.41 1.89 2.70
C GLN A 88 -12.78 2.04 1.31
N TYR A 89 -13.48 1.58 0.30
CA TYR A 89 -12.94 1.40 -1.05
C TYR A 89 -12.59 2.70 -1.76
N GLU A 90 -13.35 3.78 -1.54
CA GLU A 90 -13.06 5.10 -2.11
C GLU A 90 -11.76 5.68 -1.54
N GLN A 91 -11.59 5.60 -0.21
CA GLN A 91 -10.35 6.05 0.44
C GLN A 91 -9.16 5.19 0.02
N ALA A 92 -9.36 3.88 -0.10
CA ALA A 92 -8.35 2.96 -0.63
C ALA A 92 -7.90 3.37 -2.03
N ALA A 93 -8.85 3.57 -2.94
CA ALA A 93 -8.55 3.95 -4.32
C ALA A 93 -7.84 5.31 -4.40
N ALA A 94 -8.28 6.31 -3.62
CA ALA A 94 -7.65 7.62 -3.59
C ALA A 94 -6.21 7.56 -3.08
N THR A 95 -5.96 6.82 -1.98
CA THR A 95 -4.63 6.67 -1.38
C THR A 95 -3.68 5.92 -2.32
N LEU A 96 -4.14 4.82 -2.92
CA LEU A 96 -3.33 4.02 -3.85
C LEU A 96 -3.05 4.76 -5.16
N ALA A 97 -4.01 5.55 -5.67
CA ALA A 97 -3.79 6.40 -6.83
C ALA A 97 -2.75 7.50 -6.55
N MET A 98 -2.75 8.07 -5.35
CA MET A 98 -1.72 9.02 -4.92
C MET A 98 -0.34 8.33 -4.90
N GLY A 99 -0.25 7.13 -4.33
CA GLY A 99 0.99 6.34 -4.33
C GLY A 99 1.49 6.04 -5.74
N MET A 100 0.60 5.61 -6.63
CA MET A 100 0.94 5.35 -8.03
C MET A 100 1.47 6.60 -8.75
N GLN A 101 0.93 7.78 -8.44
CA GLN A 101 1.39 9.04 -9.02
C GLN A 101 2.76 9.46 -8.48
N GLN A 102 3.00 9.30 -7.17
CA GLN A 102 4.27 9.69 -6.53
C GLN A 102 5.40 8.68 -6.79
N PHE A 103 5.07 7.42 -6.94
CA PHE A 103 6.01 6.31 -7.13
C PHE A 103 5.68 5.51 -8.40
N PRO A 104 5.82 6.11 -9.59
CA PRO A 104 5.36 5.50 -10.84
C PRO A 104 6.09 4.21 -11.23
N SER A 105 7.26 3.96 -10.67
CA SER A 105 8.01 2.71 -10.87
C SER A 105 7.59 1.57 -9.92
N ASP A 106 6.82 1.87 -8.89
CA ASP A 106 6.31 0.86 -7.97
C ASP A 106 5.03 0.22 -8.51
N ARG A 107 5.17 -1.00 -8.98
CA ARG A 107 4.08 -1.79 -9.57
C ARG A 107 3.08 -2.32 -8.56
N SER A 108 3.36 -2.26 -7.26
CA SER A 108 2.41 -2.68 -6.23
C SER A 108 1.19 -1.76 -6.18
N PHE A 109 1.35 -0.45 -6.36
CA PHE A 109 0.24 0.50 -6.34
C PHE A 109 -0.85 0.20 -7.37
N PRO A 110 -0.56 0.07 -8.68
CA PRO A 110 -1.60 -0.27 -9.65
C PRO A 110 -2.24 -1.64 -9.38
N ILE A 111 -1.52 -2.60 -8.82
CA ILE A 111 -2.08 -3.91 -8.47
C ILE A 111 -3.09 -3.79 -7.33
N PHE A 112 -2.74 -3.13 -6.23
CA PHE A 112 -3.67 -2.91 -5.11
C PHE A 112 -4.83 -1.99 -5.50
N LEU A 113 -4.57 -0.98 -6.33
CA LEU A 113 -5.61 -0.09 -6.88
C LEU A 113 -6.63 -0.87 -7.72
N SER A 114 -6.18 -1.83 -8.52
CA SER A 114 -7.08 -2.69 -9.29
C SER A 114 -8.04 -3.49 -8.41
N MET A 115 -7.57 -3.94 -7.24
CA MET A 115 -8.45 -4.62 -6.27
C MET A 115 -9.51 -3.66 -5.69
N ALA A 116 -9.14 -2.42 -5.38
CA ALA A 116 -10.09 -1.41 -4.91
C ALA A 116 -11.09 -1.04 -6.01
N TYR A 117 -10.65 -0.90 -7.25
CA TYR A 117 -11.54 -0.67 -8.40
C TYR A 117 -12.52 -1.82 -8.61
N TYR A 118 -12.07 -3.07 -8.45
CA TYR A 118 -12.97 -4.22 -8.49
C TYR A 118 -14.10 -4.09 -7.45
N ASN A 119 -13.75 -3.75 -6.21
CA ASN A 119 -14.74 -3.58 -5.13
C ASN A 119 -15.70 -2.40 -5.38
N LEU A 120 -15.27 -1.37 -6.12
CA LEU A 120 -16.09 -0.23 -6.53
C LEU A 120 -16.95 -0.51 -7.78
N GLY A 121 -16.90 -1.72 -8.33
CA GLY A 121 -17.60 -2.08 -9.57
C GLY A 121 -16.94 -1.52 -10.84
N LYS A 122 -15.76 -0.92 -10.74
CA LYS A 122 -14.97 -0.42 -11.86
C LYS A 122 -14.13 -1.53 -12.49
N HIS A 123 -14.83 -2.56 -13.02
CA HIS A 123 -14.17 -3.78 -13.49
C HIS A 123 -13.28 -3.56 -14.71
N HIS A 124 -13.69 -2.67 -15.61
CA HIS A 124 -12.89 -2.35 -16.79
C HIS A 124 -11.56 -1.71 -16.39
N GLU A 125 -11.58 -0.70 -15.51
CA GLU A 125 -10.39 -0.02 -15.03
C GLU A 125 -9.48 -0.97 -14.23
N ALA A 126 -10.06 -1.87 -13.45
CA ALA A 126 -9.31 -2.89 -12.71
C ALA A 126 -8.57 -3.83 -13.67
N MET A 127 -9.25 -4.35 -14.69
CA MET A 127 -8.65 -5.23 -15.70
C MET A 127 -7.59 -4.51 -16.53
N ASN A 128 -7.83 -3.25 -16.90
CA ASN A 128 -6.86 -2.45 -17.64
C ASN A 128 -5.54 -2.34 -16.88
N LEU A 129 -5.58 -1.98 -15.58
CA LEU A 129 -4.38 -1.91 -14.74
C LEU A 129 -3.65 -3.25 -14.64
N LEU A 130 -4.38 -4.34 -14.40
CA LEU A 130 -3.79 -5.67 -14.26
C LEU A 130 -3.16 -6.17 -15.56
N LEU A 131 -3.85 -6.06 -16.67
CA LEU A 131 -3.37 -6.53 -17.97
C LEU A 131 -2.14 -5.74 -18.45
N LYS A 132 -2.15 -4.41 -18.26
CA LYS A 132 -0.98 -3.58 -18.57
C LYS A 132 0.22 -3.96 -17.73
N ASN A 133 0.04 -4.11 -16.43
CA ASN A 133 1.14 -4.51 -15.55
C ASN A 133 1.65 -5.92 -15.85
N LEU A 134 0.76 -6.88 -16.13
CA LEU A 134 1.14 -8.22 -16.55
C LEU A 134 2.00 -8.19 -17.83
N ALA A 135 1.53 -7.49 -18.84
CA ALA A 135 2.24 -7.39 -20.14
C ALA A 135 3.61 -6.73 -20.01
N GLU A 136 3.71 -5.69 -19.17
CA GLU A 136 4.95 -4.90 -19.00
C GLU A 136 5.97 -5.54 -18.07
N THR A 137 5.56 -6.48 -17.19
CA THR A 137 6.44 -7.05 -16.15
C THR A 137 6.69 -8.54 -16.30
N SER A 138 5.91 -9.26 -17.10
CA SER A 138 6.09 -10.71 -17.28
C SER A 138 7.40 -11.03 -17.97
N SER A 139 8.12 -12.02 -17.43
CA SER A 139 9.28 -12.65 -18.06
C SER A 139 8.93 -13.97 -18.78
N ASP A 140 7.67 -14.40 -18.71
CA ASP A 140 7.21 -15.61 -19.38
C ASP A 140 7.22 -15.43 -20.91
N PRO A 141 7.92 -16.30 -21.67
CA PRO A 141 8.05 -16.14 -23.12
C PRO A 141 6.70 -16.20 -23.87
N THR A 142 5.75 -16.96 -23.35
CA THR A 142 4.43 -17.10 -23.98
C THR A 142 3.58 -15.84 -23.79
N ILE A 143 3.68 -15.16 -22.66
CA ILE A 143 3.04 -13.87 -22.42
C ILE A 143 3.73 -12.77 -23.23
N LEU A 144 5.07 -12.73 -23.22
CA LEU A 144 5.85 -11.75 -23.99
C LEU A 144 5.55 -11.80 -25.49
N ALA A 145 5.30 -12.99 -26.03
CA ALA A 145 4.95 -13.16 -27.44
C ALA A 145 3.67 -12.39 -27.83
N TYR A 146 2.76 -12.17 -26.88
CA TYR A 146 1.49 -11.48 -27.08
C TYR A 146 1.41 -10.10 -26.39
N GLN A 147 2.53 -9.56 -25.92
CA GLN A 147 2.57 -8.30 -25.18
C GLN A 147 1.81 -7.17 -25.88
N LYS A 148 2.05 -6.96 -27.18
CA LYS A 148 1.39 -5.90 -27.97
C LYS A 148 -0.13 -6.11 -28.05
N ALA A 149 -0.57 -7.34 -28.25
CA ALA A 149 -1.98 -7.69 -28.30
C ALA A 149 -2.67 -7.47 -26.95
N ILE A 150 -2.03 -7.90 -25.86
CA ILE A 150 -2.55 -7.70 -24.50
C ILE A 150 -2.72 -6.22 -24.20
N LEU A 151 -1.71 -5.41 -24.46
CA LEU A 151 -1.77 -3.95 -24.28
C LEU A 151 -2.87 -3.30 -25.13
N PHE A 152 -3.03 -3.75 -26.37
CA PHE A 152 -4.06 -3.24 -27.26
C PHE A 152 -5.47 -3.55 -26.79
N TYR A 153 -5.74 -4.79 -26.39
CA TYR A 153 -7.06 -5.20 -25.88
C TYR A 153 -7.36 -4.65 -24.49
N ALA A 154 -6.35 -4.40 -23.65
CA ALA A 154 -6.53 -3.85 -22.32
C ALA A 154 -7.26 -2.51 -22.29
N ASP A 155 -7.18 -1.71 -23.36
CA ASP A 155 -7.82 -0.40 -23.44
C ASP A 155 -9.34 -0.48 -23.66
N ASP A 156 -9.83 -1.52 -24.34
CA ASP A 156 -11.26 -1.73 -24.54
C ASP A 156 -11.59 -3.23 -24.73
N LEU A 157 -11.87 -3.91 -23.61
CA LEU A 157 -12.24 -5.33 -23.63
C LEU A 157 -13.65 -5.59 -24.16
N ASN A 158 -14.49 -4.57 -24.27
CA ASN A 158 -15.86 -4.69 -24.77
C ASN A 158 -15.95 -4.53 -26.30
N LYS A 159 -14.90 -4.04 -26.92
CA LYS A 159 -14.90 -3.82 -28.38
C LYS A 159 -14.85 -5.14 -29.13
N THR A 160 -15.71 -5.25 -30.11
CA THR A 160 -15.73 -6.36 -31.09
C THR A 160 -15.34 -5.82 -32.46
N TRP A 161 -14.87 -6.71 -33.37
CA TRP A 161 -14.28 -6.37 -34.66
C TRP A 161 -15.06 -7.04 -35.80
#